data_ff568649e2a9f930117a75f33e1002c0
#
_entry.id   ff568649e2a9f930117a75f33e1002c0
#
_cell.length_a   1.000
_cell.length_b   1.000
_cell.length_c   1.000
_cell.angle_alpha   90.00
_cell.angle_beta   90.00
_cell.angle_gamma   90.00
#
_symmetry.space_group_name_H-M   'P 1'
#
loop_
_entity.id
_entity.type
_entity.pdbx_description
1 polymer ?
#
loop_
_entity_poly.entity_id
_entity_poly.type
_entity_poly.pdbx_seq_one_letter_code
_entity_poly.pdbx_strand_id
1 'polypeptide(L)'
;MNNTCTIFPNITSKEPKYITVLQALQRIKTGGKDKSKVLAVRNATNKDEANKLKMHLPSVCFSGTFAKDRKDADLQNHSGYLVLDFDDVIEVEAKKQSLFALDYVAASWISPSGKGVKALVLLADGTKHREHFAALKDLHPEIDKSGINESRVCYESYDPDILIKEQTRPFTKFKIVETYKAKTALASSNETFDKILKWLTNRGDAFRTGERNLFVFKLASACCRFGISQIECQNEVVFSVLRDPSDFSISEAERTIKSAYRANSAHFNTAVFEQETLVTKGTTKEVEFDAAIYDENIRPKDIIFGSDVRDDALKIFRNGHEAASSTYMTEMDEFFKWKKQEITLLSGIGNY
;
A
#
# COMPACT_ATOMS: atom_id res chain seq x y z
N MET A 1 -8.04 -27.22 10.01
CA MET A 1 -7.66 -26.22 8.95
C MET A 1 -8.50 -26.40 7.69
N ASN A 2 -9.81 -26.49 7.86
CA ASN A 2 -10.76 -26.67 6.72
C ASN A 2 -11.17 -25.34 6.06
N ASN A 3 -10.69 -24.21 6.57
CA ASN A 3 -11.03 -22.90 6.03
C ASN A 3 -10.45 -22.72 4.62
N THR A 4 -11.18 -22.03 3.80
CA THR A 4 -10.85 -21.87 2.37
C THR A 4 -9.97 -20.64 2.15
N CYS A 5 -9.01 -20.78 1.27
CA CYS A 5 -8.15 -19.71 0.78
C CYS A 5 -8.10 -19.71 -0.76
N THR A 6 -7.53 -18.67 -1.35
CA THR A 6 -7.44 -18.53 -2.80
C THR A 6 -6.04 -18.85 -3.30
N ILE A 7 -5.95 -19.62 -4.38
CA ILE A 7 -4.72 -19.86 -5.12
C ILE A 7 -4.86 -19.39 -6.56
N PHE A 8 -3.84 -18.71 -7.06
CA PHE A 8 -3.71 -18.30 -8.47
C PHE A 8 -2.60 -19.10 -9.14
N PRO A 9 -2.73 -19.45 -10.43
CA PRO A 9 -1.69 -20.19 -11.17
C PRO A 9 -0.32 -19.50 -11.19
N ASN A 10 -0.30 -18.18 -11.15
CA ASN A 10 0.89 -17.31 -11.02
C ASN A 10 0.48 -15.92 -10.57
N ILE A 11 1.46 -15.03 -10.37
CA ILE A 11 1.21 -13.67 -9.88
C ILE A 11 0.41 -12.79 -10.84
N THR A 12 0.41 -13.07 -12.14
CA THR A 12 -0.32 -12.28 -13.15
C THR A 12 -1.71 -12.83 -13.47
N SER A 13 -2.04 -14.03 -12.99
CA SER A 13 -3.33 -14.66 -13.25
C SER A 13 -4.45 -13.93 -12.50
N LYS A 14 -5.59 -13.79 -13.19
CA LYS A 14 -6.85 -13.28 -12.65
C LYS A 14 -7.89 -14.38 -12.43
N GLU A 15 -7.48 -15.65 -12.52
CA GLU A 15 -8.35 -16.80 -12.33
C GLU A 15 -8.17 -17.38 -10.93
N PRO A 16 -8.99 -16.97 -9.95
CA PRO A 16 -8.94 -17.53 -8.61
C PRO A 16 -9.41 -18.99 -8.61
N LYS A 17 -8.72 -19.82 -7.84
CA LYS A 17 -9.16 -21.16 -7.47
C LYS A 17 -9.22 -21.26 -5.96
N TYR A 18 -10.19 -21.97 -5.44
CA TYR A 18 -10.41 -22.09 -4.01
C TYR A 18 -9.94 -23.47 -3.53
N ILE A 19 -9.12 -23.46 -2.49
CA ILE A 19 -8.60 -24.67 -1.84
C ILE A 19 -8.67 -24.50 -0.33
N THR A 20 -8.64 -25.58 0.42
CA THR A 20 -8.52 -25.44 1.87
C THR A 20 -7.08 -25.03 2.25
N VAL A 21 -6.95 -24.36 3.38
CA VAL A 21 -5.64 -24.00 3.95
C VAL A 21 -4.76 -25.26 4.12
N LEU A 22 -5.36 -26.38 4.55
CA LEU A 22 -4.63 -27.64 4.66
C LEU A 22 -4.12 -28.14 3.29
N GLN A 23 -4.94 -28.06 2.24
CA GLN A 23 -4.49 -28.42 0.89
C GLN A 23 -3.34 -27.54 0.42
N ALA A 24 -3.37 -26.23 0.72
CA ALA A 24 -2.26 -25.32 0.38
C ALA A 24 -0.97 -25.75 1.12
N LEU A 25 -1.05 -26.09 2.40
CA LEU A 25 0.10 -26.57 3.17
C LEU A 25 0.62 -27.94 2.68
N GLN A 26 -0.27 -28.85 2.28
CA GLN A 26 0.12 -30.13 1.69
C GLN A 26 0.85 -29.96 0.35
N ARG A 27 0.45 -28.96 -0.46
CA ARG A 27 1.16 -28.62 -1.70
C ARG A 27 2.57 -28.13 -1.39
N ILE A 28 2.77 -27.33 -0.34
CA ILE A 28 4.11 -26.91 0.10
C ILE A 28 4.93 -28.11 0.53
N LYS A 29 4.36 -29.05 1.29
CA LYS A 29 5.04 -30.26 1.75
C LYS A 29 5.53 -31.14 0.59
N THR A 30 4.69 -31.33 -0.41
CA THR A 30 5.00 -32.23 -1.54
C THR A 30 5.69 -31.54 -2.70
N GLY A 31 5.54 -30.19 -2.79
CA GLY A 31 5.95 -29.39 -3.94
C GLY A 31 5.01 -29.52 -5.14
N GLY A 32 4.06 -30.47 -5.12
CA GLY A 32 3.11 -30.71 -6.19
C GLY A 32 3.77 -30.75 -7.57
N LYS A 33 3.08 -30.23 -8.59
CA LYS A 33 3.61 -30.12 -9.96
C LYS A 33 4.63 -29.00 -10.16
N ASP A 34 4.74 -28.09 -9.19
CA ASP A 34 5.57 -26.89 -9.30
C ASP A 34 6.89 -27.00 -8.51
N LYS A 35 7.20 -28.18 -7.95
CA LYS A 35 8.45 -28.48 -7.22
C LYS A 35 9.70 -28.07 -8.01
N SER A 36 9.78 -28.44 -9.29
CA SER A 36 10.92 -28.10 -10.14
C SER A 36 11.12 -26.59 -10.28
N LYS A 37 10.04 -25.81 -10.37
CA LYS A 37 10.10 -24.35 -10.44
C LYS A 37 10.63 -23.74 -9.13
N VAL A 38 10.19 -24.26 -7.97
CA VAL A 38 10.71 -23.80 -6.66
C VAL A 38 12.20 -24.11 -6.55
N LEU A 39 12.63 -25.31 -6.95
CA LEU A 39 14.05 -25.66 -6.96
C LEU A 39 14.86 -24.77 -7.91
N ALA A 40 14.32 -24.42 -9.07
CA ALA A 40 14.96 -23.46 -9.98
C ALA A 40 15.14 -22.07 -9.32
N VAL A 41 14.16 -21.59 -8.55
CA VAL A 41 14.31 -20.35 -7.77
C VAL A 41 15.46 -20.44 -6.78
N ARG A 42 15.62 -21.58 -6.09
CA ARG A 42 16.71 -21.79 -5.12
C ARG A 42 18.09 -21.85 -5.74
N ASN A 43 18.15 -22.40 -6.96
CA ASN A 43 19.39 -22.57 -7.72
C ASN A 43 19.74 -21.35 -8.58
N ALA A 44 18.93 -20.30 -8.56
CA ALA A 44 19.19 -19.08 -9.32
C ALA A 44 20.51 -18.45 -8.91
N THR A 45 21.28 -17.99 -9.91
CA THR A 45 22.63 -17.45 -9.72
C THR A 45 22.63 -16.09 -9.03
N ASN A 46 21.53 -15.35 -9.14
CA ASN A 46 21.37 -14.02 -8.56
C ASN A 46 19.91 -13.73 -8.19
N LYS A 47 19.72 -12.63 -7.45
CA LYS A 47 18.40 -12.23 -6.94
C LYS A 47 17.42 -11.87 -8.06
N ASP A 48 17.89 -11.32 -9.16
CA ASP A 48 17.07 -10.89 -10.29
C ASP A 48 16.49 -12.11 -11.02
N GLU A 49 17.30 -13.11 -11.25
CA GLU A 49 16.87 -14.39 -11.83
C GLU A 49 15.87 -15.09 -10.91
N ALA A 50 16.17 -15.17 -9.60
CA ALA A 50 15.27 -15.75 -8.62
C ALA A 50 13.90 -15.04 -8.62
N ASN A 51 13.87 -13.72 -8.72
CA ASN A 51 12.63 -12.95 -8.76
C ASN A 51 11.82 -13.21 -10.03
N LYS A 52 12.47 -13.28 -11.20
CA LYS A 52 11.80 -13.65 -12.46
C LYS A 52 11.17 -15.04 -12.37
N LEU A 53 11.90 -16.01 -11.82
CA LEU A 53 11.40 -17.37 -11.66
C LEU A 53 10.23 -17.45 -10.68
N LYS A 54 10.27 -16.68 -9.56
CA LYS A 54 9.17 -16.60 -8.59
C LYS A 54 7.85 -16.14 -9.22
N MET A 55 7.87 -15.27 -10.22
CA MET A 55 6.65 -14.78 -10.88
C MET A 55 5.84 -15.90 -11.56
N HIS A 56 6.48 -17.03 -11.90
CA HIS A 56 5.85 -18.20 -12.49
C HIS A 56 5.34 -19.22 -11.47
N LEU A 57 5.57 -18.98 -10.18
CA LEU A 57 5.06 -19.84 -9.13
C LEU A 57 3.57 -19.56 -8.88
N PRO A 58 2.79 -20.57 -8.49
CA PRO A 58 1.48 -20.34 -7.93
C PRO A 58 1.58 -19.40 -6.72
N SER A 59 0.55 -18.60 -6.53
CA SER A 59 0.47 -17.67 -5.42
C SER A 59 -0.81 -17.87 -4.60
N VAL A 60 -0.66 -17.98 -3.29
CA VAL A 60 -1.72 -18.28 -2.34
C VAL A 60 -2.03 -17.05 -1.50
N CYS A 61 -3.29 -16.65 -1.43
CA CYS A 61 -3.80 -15.69 -0.45
C CYS A 61 -4.39 -16.48 0.72
N PHE A 62 -3.57 -16.76 1.73
CA PHE A 62 -3.99 -17.55 2.89
C PHE A 62 -5.08 -16.86 3.72
N SER A 63 -5.16 -15.53 3.66
CA SER A 63 -6.10 -14.74 4.47
C SER A 63 -7.57 -14.93 4.07
N GLY A 64 -7.86 -15.45 2.87
CA GLY A 64 -9.26 -15.71 2.52
C GLY A 64 -9.54 -16.00 1.05
N THR A 65 -10.83 -15.87 0.71
CA THR A 65 -11.34 -16.05 -0.64
C THR A 65 -11.59 -14.71 -1.32
N PHE A 66 -11.13 -14.59 -2.58
CA PHE A 66 -11.22 -13.37 -3.39
C PHE A 66 -12.02 -13.65 -4.66
N ALA A 67 -12.91 -12.72 -5.06
CA ALA A 67 -13.87 -12.94 -6.15
C ALA A 67 -13.22 -12.98 -7.53
N LYS A 68 -12.31 -12.06 -7.82
CA LYS A 68 -11.67 -11.89 -9.13
C LYS A 68 -10.20 -11.55 -9.02
N ASP A 69 -9.92 -10.37 -8.46
CA ASP A 69 -8.59 -9.83 -8.32
C ASP A 69 -8.09 -10.04 -6.88
N ARG A 70 -6.79 -9.85 -6.68
CA ARG A 70 -6.16 -9.90 -5.36
C ARG A 70 -6.16 -8.50 -4.75
N LYS A 71 -7.36 -7.98 -4.46
CA LYS A 71 -7.56 -6.68 -3.82
C LYS A 71 -8.25 -6.90 -2.48
N ASP A 72 -7.90 -6.12 -1.48
CA ASP A 72 -8.55 -6.19 -0.16
C ASP A 72 -10.07 -6.01 -0.29
N ALA A 73 -10.52 -5.14 -1.21
CA ALA A 73 -11.95 -4.91 -1.49
C ALA A 73 -12.66 -6.12 -2.11
N ASP A 74 -11.94 -7.06 -2.73
CA ASP A 74 -12.51 -8.27 -3.35
C ASP A 74 -12.54 -9.47 -2.39
N LEU A 75 -12.13 -9.28 -1.13
CA LEU A 75 -12.20 -10.29 -0.08
C LEU A 75 -13.67 -10.66 0.19
N GLN A 76 -14.03 -11.92 -0.06
CA GLN A 76 -15.37 -12.43 0.19
C GLN A 76 -15.51 -12.97 1.61
N ASN A 77 -14.57 -13.84 2.00
CA ASN A 77 -14.57 -14.45 3.32
C ASN A 77 -13.14 -14.54 3.84
N HIS A 78 -12.90 -14.05 5.05
CA HIS A 78 -11.62 -14.20 5.72
C HIS A 78 -11.46 -15.63 6.25
N SER A 79 -10.30 -16.25 6.03
CA SER A 79 -10.03 -17.63 6.47
C SER A 79 -9.75 -17.75 7.96
N GLY A 80 -9.49 -16.65 8.66
CA GLY A 80 -8.98 -16.63 10.02
C GLY A 80 -7.45 -16.76 10.11
N TYR A 81 -6.75 -16.82 8.99
CA TYR A 81 -5.28 -16.96 8.99
C TYR A 81 -4.57 -15.72 8.43
N LEU A 82 -3.35 -15.53 8.92
CA LEU A 82 -2.41 -14.50 8.50
C LEU A 82 -1.03 -15.11 8.31
N VAL A 83 -0.30 -14.71 7.26
CA VAL A 83 1.07 -15.18 7.01
C VAL A 83 2.06 -14.11 7.46
N LEU A 84 2.99 -14.51 8.33
CA LEU A 84 4.20 -13.75 8.64
C LEU A 84 5.31 -14.16 7.67
N ASP A 85 6.05 -13.20 7.16
CA ASP A 85 7.16 -13.39 6.23
C ASP A 85 8.45 -12.87 6.85
N PHE A 86 9.46 -13.72 6.96
CA PHE A 86 10.77 -13.42 7.49
C PHE A 86 11.80 -13.64 6.38
N ASP A 87 12.34 -12.55 5.85
CA ASP A 87 13.32 -12.58 4.78
C ASP A 87 14.75 -12.58 5.32
N ASP A 88 15.68 -13.08 4.50
CA ASP A 88 17.14 -13.05 4.73
C ASP A 88 17.55 -13.63 6.11
N VAL A 89 16.94 -14.75 6.49
CA VAL A 89 17.18 -15.45 7.76
C VAL A 89 18.50 -16.24 7.68
N ILE A 90 19.37 -16.05 8.65
CA ILE A 90 20.69 -16.74 8.71
C ILE A 90 20.52 -18.23 9.02
N GLU A 91 19.77 -18.54 10.07
CA GLU A 91 19.52 -19.92 10.53
C GLU A 91 18.06 -20.30 10.27
N VAL A 92 17.78 -20.66 9.01
CA VAL A 92 16.41 -20.86 8.51
C VAL A 92 15.67 -21.96 9.32
N GLU A 93 16.30 -23.11 9.58
CA GLU A 93 15.69 -24.20 10.34
C GLU A 93 15.44 -23.83 11.80
N ALA A 94 16.41 -23.20 12.46
CA ALA A 94 16.24 -22.76 13.85
C ALA A 94 15.10 -21.72 13.96
N LYS A 95 15.01 -20.78 13.02
CA LYS A 95 13.92 -19.81 12.97
C LYS A 95 12.56 -20.47 12.72
N LYS A 96 12.50 -21.45 11.80
CA LYS A 96 11.29 -22.25 11.52
C LYS A 96 10.78 -22.95 12.80
N GLN A 97 11.65 -23.60 13.53
CA GLN A 97 11.33 -24.28 14.80
C GLN A 97 10.88 -23.27 15.85
N SER A 98 11.60 -22.17 16.03
CA SER A 98 11.25 -21.16 17.04
C SER A 98 9.88 -20.53 16.80
N LEU A 99 9.53 -20.26 15.55
CA LEU A 99 8.20 -19.76 15.18
C LEU A 99 7.13 -20.82 15.42
N PHE A 100 7.39 -22.06 15.06
CA PHE A 100 6.46 -23.16 15.27
C PHE A 100 6.18 -23.45 16.75
N ALA A 101 7.12 -23.15 17.65
CA ALA A 101 6.92 -23.29 19.10
C ALA A 101 5.86 -22.32 19.66
N LEU A 102 5.55 -21.21 18.94
CA LEU A 102 4.54 -20.24 19.38
C LEU A 102 3.12 -20.83 19.28
N ASP A 103 2.33 -20.74 20.33
CA ASP A 103 1.00 -21.37 20.44
C ASP A 103 0.05 -20.99 19.30
N TYR A 104 0.16 -19.76 18.79
CA TYR A 104 -0.70 -19.20 17.74
C TYR A 104 -0.21 -19.47 16.31
N VAL A 105 0.95 -20.08 16.13
CA VAL A 105 1.47 -20.47 14.82
C VAL A 105 0.95 -21.84 14.45
N ALA A 106 0.17 -21.93 13.40
CA ALA A 106 -0.45 -23.16 12.91
C ALA A 106 0.50 -23.97 12.00
N ALA A 107 1.33 -23.29 11.23
CA ALA A 107 2.34 -23.92 10.38
C ALA A 107 3.55 -22.99 10.18
N SER A 108 4.72 -23.58 9.92
CA SER A 108 5.94 -22.86 9.58
C SER A 108 6.71 -23.62 8.52
N TRP A 109 7.23 -22.89 7.49
CA TRP A 109 7.94 -23.48 6.35
C TRP A 109 8.97 -22.53 5.75
N ILE A 110 9.87 -23.09 4.96
CA ILE A 110 10.93 -22.38 4.25
C ILE A 110 10.35 -21.66 3.03
N SER A 111 10.74 -20.41 2.81
CA SER A 111 10.31 -19.60 1.67
C SER A 111 10.78 -20.20 0.32
N PRO A 112 10.20 -19.77 -0.83
CA PRO A 112 10.62 -20.28 -2.14
C PRO A 112 12.10 -20.08 -2.44
N SER A 113 12.72 -19.01 -1.94
CA SER A 113 14.15 -18.74 -2.14
C SER A 113 15.07 -19.62 -1.28
N GLY A 114 14.54 -20.31 -0.28
CA GLY A 114 15.35 -21.05 0.70
C GLY A 114 16.04 -20.18 1.75
N LYS A 115 15.90 -18.84 1.66
CA LYS A 115 16.61 -17.87 2.53
C LYS A 115 15.69 -17.17 3.53
N GLY A 116 14.46 -17.58 3.63
CA GLY A 116 13.48 -16.98 4.54
C GLY A 116 12.54 -18.04 5.11
N VAL A 117 11.76 -17.65 6.10
CA VAL A 117 10.77 -18.50 6.78
C VAL A 117 9.41 -17.81 6.73
N LYS A 118 8.37 -18.62 6.53
CA LYS A 118 6.99 -18.17 6.62
C LYS A 118 6.29 -18.89 7.78
N ALA A 119 5.44 -18.15 8.48
CA ALA A 119 4.63 -18.71 9.55
C ALA A 119 3.15 -18.35 9.35
N LEU A 120 2.28 -19.32 9.46
CA LEU A 120 0.84 -19.17 9.38
C LEU A 120 0.26 -19.02 10.79
N VAL A 121 -0.29 -17.85 11.08
CA VAL A 121 -0.89 -17.49 12.37
C VAL A 121 -2.39 -17.67 12.30
N LEU A 122 -2.99 -18.32 13.29
CA LEU A 122 -4.44 -18.34 13.48
C LEU A 122 -4.87 -17.10 14.25
N LEU A 123 -5.78 -16.30 13.71
CA LEU A 123 -6.31 -15.11 14.35
C LEU A 123 -7.58 -15.42 15.14
N ALA A 124 -7.78 -14.76 16.26
CA ALA A 124 -9.02 -14.84 17.03
C ALA A 124 -10.20 -14.17 16.29
N ASP A 125 -9.91 -13.13 15.54
CA ASP A 125 -10.89 -12.36 14.78
C ASP A 125 -10.30 -11.95 13.43
N GLY A 126 -10.73 -12.60 12.35
CA GLY A 126 -10.26 -12.30 11.00
C GLY A 126 -10.65 -10.89 10.51
N THR A 127 -11.71 -10.29 11.07
CA THR A 127 -12.13 -8.93 10.72
C THR A 127 -11.15 -7.86 11.20
N LYS A 128 -10.28 -8.23 12.15
CA LYS A 128 -9.21 -7.39 12.72
C LYS A 128 -7.83 -7.79 12.20
N HIS A 129 -7.74 -8.22 10.94
CA HIS A 129 -6.49 -8.67 10.35
C HIS A 129 -5.34 -7.67 10.53
N ARG A 130 -5.59 -6.40 10.22
CA ARG A 130 -4.60 -5.32 10.29
C ARG A 130 -4.16 -5.01 11.70
N GLU A 131 -5.11 -5.00 12.64
CA GLU A 131 -4.85 -4.78 14.06
C GLU A 131 -4.06 -5.93 14.67
N HIS A 132 -4.39 -7.17 14.31
CA HIS A 132 -3.61 -8.35 14.70
C HIS A 132 -2.20 -8.31 14.10
N PHE A 133 -2.08 -7.93 12.81
CA PHE A 133 -0.77 -7.77 12.18
C PHE A 133 0.08 -6.71 12.90
N ALA A 134 -0.49 -5.57 13.27
CA ALA A 134 0.22 -4.52 14.00
C ALA A 134 0.75 -5.02 15.35
N ALA A 135 -0.05 -5.80 16.09
CA ALA A 135 0.39 -6.43 17.34
C ALA A 135 1.48 -7.49 17.12
N LEU A 136 1.38 -8.29 16.04
CA LEU A 136 2.41 -9.26 15.66
C LEU A 136 3.71 -8.56 15.23
N LYS A 137 3.62 -7.42 14.57
CA LYS A 137 4.79 -6.60 14.18
C LYS A 137 5.54 -6.04 15.38
N ASP A 138 4.85 -5.68 16.45
CA ASP A 138 5.49 -5.27 17.71
C ASP A 138 6.22 -6.46 18.40
N LEU A 139 5.68 -7.69 18.28
CA LEU A 139 6.31 -8.90 18.82
C LEU A 139 7.46 -9.42 17.96
N HIS A 140 7.38 -9.21 16.66
CA HIS A 140 8.32 -9.66 15.64
C HIS A 140 8.72 -8.49 14.73
N PRO A 141 9.58 -7.57 15.18
CA PRO A 141 9.94 -6.36 14.43
C PRO A 141 10.55 -6.63 13.05
N GLU A 142 11.08 -7.83 12.83
CA GLU A 142 11.74 -8.27 11.60
C GLU A 142 10.79 -8.72 10.49
N ILE A 143 9.48 -8.94 10.75
CA ILE A 143 8.56 -9.38 9.70
C ILE A 143 8.39 -8.35 8.59
N ASP A 144 8.15 -8.83 7.38
CA ASP A 144 7.82 -7.95 6.24
C ASP A 144 6.48 -7.21 6.51
N LYS A 145 6.51 -5.90 6.33
CA LYS A 145 5.36 -5.01 6.57
C LYS A 145 4.19 -5.27 5.63
N SER A 146 4.44 -5.88 4.48
CA SER A 146 3.40 -6.12 3.47
C SER A 146 2.34 -7.15 3.87
N GLY A 147 2.61 -7.95 4.92
CA GLY A 147 1.62 -8.87 5.49
C GLY A 147 0.40 -8.20 6.14
N ILE A 148 0.37 -6.87 6.24
CA ILE A 148 -0.76 -6.11 6.78
C ILE A 148 -2.01 -6.19 5.89
N ASN A 149 -1.84 -6.43 4.58
CA ASN A 149 -2.96 -6.50 3.64
C ASN A 149 -3.52 -7.91 3.55
N GLU A 150 -4.84 -8.05 3.59
CA GLU A 150 -5.54 -9.33 3.46
C GLU A 150 -5.29 -9.98 2.11
N SER A 151 -5.12 -9.18 1.05
CA SER A 151 -4.83 -9.63 -0.31
C SER A 151 -3.38 -10.05 -0.53
N ARG A 152 -2.54 -10.00 0.51
CA ARG A 152 -1.13 -10.41 0.41
C ARG A 152 -0.99 -11.81 -0.13
N VAL A 153 -0.20 -11.95 -1.21
CA VAL A 153 0.12 -13.24 -1.78
C VAL A 153 1.35 -13.87 -1.16
N CYS A 154 1.28 -15.17 -0.98
CA CYS A 154 2.39 -16.01 -0.63
C CYS A 154 2.72 -16.89 -1.84
N TYR A 155 3.90 -16.73 -2.44
CA TYR A 155 4.36 -17.65 -3.47
C TYR A 155 4.47 -19.06 -2.92
N GLU A 156 3.97 -20.04 -3.67
CA GLU A 156 4.06 -21.45 -3.30
C GLU A 156 5.52 -21.86 -3.14
N SER A 157 5.78 -22.64 -2.10
CA SER A 157 7.12 -23.12 -1.76
C SER A 157 7.19 -24.65 -1.85
N TYR A 158 8.36 -25.18 -1.60
CA TYR A 158 8.58 -26.62 -1.37
C TYR A 158 9.39 -26.78 -0.09
N ASP A 159 8.77 -27.41 0.91
CA ASP A 159 9.42 -27.75 2.16
C ASP A 159 8.86 -29.11 2.63
N PRO A 160 9.57 -30.23 2.39
CA PRO A 160 9.12 -31.55 2.83
C PRO A 160 9.02 -31.66 4.35
N ASP A 161 9.81 -30.84 5.07
CA ASP A 161 9.89 -30.79 6.52
C ASP A 161 9.07 -29.64 7.12
N ILE A 162 8.03 -29.18 6.37
CA ILE A 162 7.07 -28.18 6.87
C ILE A 162 6.47 -28.65 8.20
N LEU A 163 6.39 -27.74 9.14
CA LEU A 163 5.82 -27.99 10.45
C LEU A 163 4.34 -27.57 10.48
N ILE A 164 3.44 -28.46 10.86
CA ILE A 164 1.99 -28.21 10.86
C ILE A 164 1.42 -28.74 12.18
N LYS A 165 0.70 -27.88 12.93
CA LYS A 165 -0.01 -28.27 14.15
C LYS A 165 -1.40 -28.83 13.84
N GLU A 166 -1.80 -29.85 14.56
CA GLU A 166 -3.18 -30.34 14.53
C GLU A 166 -4.14 -29.38 15.23
N GLN A 167 -3.69 -28.79 16.33
CA GLN A 167 -4.46 -27.80 17.10
C GLN A 167 -3.59 -26.56 17.34
N THR A 168 -4.18 -25.40 17.19
CA THR A 168 -3.53 -24.10 17.33
C THR A 168 -4.42 -23.20 18.16
N ARG A 169 -3.84 -22.50 19.14
CA ARG A 169 -4.55 -21.44 19.85
C ARG A 169 -4.60 -20.18 19.01
N PRO A 170 -5.73 -19.48 18.94
CA PRO A 170 -5.80 -18.25 18.17
C PRO A 170 -4.98 -17.13 18.84
N PHE A 171 -4.36 -16.30 18.02
CA PHE A 171 -3.71 -15.07 18.45
C PHE A 171 -4.77 -14.03 18.81
N THR A 172 -4.82 -13.60 20.06
CA THR A 172 -5.87 -12.73 20.59
C THR A 172 -5.46 -11.27 20.71
N LYS A 173 -4.14 -10.97 20.73
CA LYS A 173 -3.67 -9.58 20.84
C LYS A 173 -3.97 -8.82 19.54
N PHE A 174 -4.43 -7.60 19.69
CA PHE A 174 -4.58 -6.67 18.58
C PHE A 174 -4.19 -5.27 19.07
N LYS A 175 -3.67 -4.46 18.16
CA LYS A 175 -3.34 -3.07 18.40
C LYS A 175 -4.31 -2.25 17.58
N ILE A 176 -5.01 -1.33 18.23
CA ILE A 176 -5.83 -0.37 17.49
C ILE A 176 -4.85 0.38 16.58
N VAL A 177 -4.83 0.03 15.33
CA VAL A 177 -4.25 0.85 14.32
C VAL A 177 -5.20 2.04 14.27
N GLU A 178 -4.78 3.21 14.76
CA GLU A 178 -5.47 4.43 14.39
C GLU A 178 -5.43 4.44 12.86
N THR A 179 -6.48 3.88 12.28
CA THR A 179 -6.77 4.17 10.89
C THR A 179 -6.96 5.67 10.92
N TYR A 180 -5.97 6.44 10.47
CA TYR A 180 -6.21 7.75 9.95
C TYR A 180 -7.49 7.56 9.15
N LYS A 181 -8.60 8.13 9.66
CA LYS A 181 -9.89 8.06 8.98
C LYS A 181 -9.58 8.49 7.57
N ALA A 182 -9.46 7.51 6.67
CA ALA A 182 -9.43 7.78 5.25
C ALA A 182 -10.70 8.60 5.06
N LYS A 183 -10.54 9.88 4.81
CA LYS A 183 -11.65 10.72 4.39
C LYS A 183 -12.24 9.97 3.21
N THR A 184 -13.37 9.36 3.48
CA THR A 184 -14.28 8.67 2.58
C THR A 184 -13.99 8.88 1.10
N ALA A 185 -13.31 7.91 0.48
CA ALA A 185 -13.54 7.44 -0.87
C ALA A 185 -12.59 6.24 -1.08
N LEU A 186 -13.12 5.05 -0.92
CA LEU A 186 -12.48 3.78 -1.26
C LEU A 186 -12.38 3.65 -2.79
N ALA A 187 -11.44 4.35 -3.38
CA ALA A 187 -10.88 3.88 -4.64
C ALA A 187 -9.93 2.72 -4.27
N SER A 188 -10.07 1.57 -4.92
CA SER A 188 -9.13 0.46 -4.76
C SER A 188 -7.71 0.94 -5.08
N SER A 189 -6.67 0.30 -4.54
CA SER A 189 -5.27 0.67 -4.86
C SER A 189 -5.01 0.72 -6.37
N ASN A 190 -5.66 -0.14 -7.14
CA ASN A 190 -5.58 -0.15 -8.62
C ASN A 190 -6.32 1.02 -9.26
N GLU A 191 -7.51 1.40 -8.77
CA GLU A 191 -8.21 2.59 -9.28
C GLU A 191 -7.41 3.85 -8.95
N THR A 192 -6.79 3.90 -7.79
CA THR A 192 -5.90 5.00 -7.40
C THR A 192 -4.65 5.01 -8.29
N PHE A 193 -4.04 3.85 -8.54
CA PHE A 193 -2.90 3.72 -9.44
C PHE A 193 -3.25 4.15 -10.87
N ASP A 194 -4.38 3.69 -11.42
CA ASP A 194 -4.85 4.06 -12.75
C ASP A 194 -5.11 5.57 -12.86
N LYS A 195 -5.67 6.20 -11.83
CA LYS A 195 -5.86 7.66 -11.76
C LYS A 195 -4.53 8.39 -11.74
N ILE A 196 -3.54 7.91 -10.96
CA ILE A 196 -2.19 8.49 -10.92
C ILE A 196 -1.51 8.35 -12.28
N LEU A 197 -1.59 7.16 -12.90
CA LEU A 197 -1.01 6.89 -14.21
C LEU A 197 -1.61 7.81 -15.27
N LYS A 198 -2.95 7.94 -15.31
CA LYS A 198 -3.68 8.84 -16.19
C LYS A 198 -3.32 10.31 -15.94
N TRP A 199 -3.20 10.71 -14.68
CA TRP A 199 -2.82 12.07 -14.31
C TRP A 199 -1.41 12.43 -14.81
N LEU A 200 -0.42 11.54 -14.64
CA LEU A 200 0.93 11.72 -15.16
C LEU A 200 0.93 11.80 -16.69
N THR A 201 0.22 10.89 -17.36
CA THR A 201 0.14 10.86 -18.83
C THR A 201 -0.49 12.13 -19.40
N ASN A 202 -1.53 12.65 -18.75
CA ASN A 202 -2.19 13.89 -19.13
C ASN A 202 -1.28 15.13 -18.99
N ARG A 203 -0.26 15.06 -18.13
CA ARG A 203 0.79 16.09 -17.98
C ARG A 203 1.92 15.98 -18.99
N GLY A 204 1.87 14.98 -19.87
CA GLY A 204 2.89 14.73 -20.87
C GLY A 204 3.99 13.79 -20.43
N ASP A 205 3.97 13.30 -19.18
CA ASP A 205 4.90 12.28 -18.72
C ASP A 205 4.54 10.93 -19.38
N ALA A 206 5.53 10.24 -19.93
CA ALA A 206 5.30 8.97 -20.61
C ALA A 206 6.50 8.02 -20.41
N PHE A 207 6.21 6.71 -20.42
CA PHE A 207 7.24 5.68 -20.36
C PHE A 207 7.93 5.54 -21.72
N ARG A 208 8.96 6.38 -21.98
CA ARG A 208 9.70 6.45 -23.25
C ARG A 208 11.17 6.11 -23.03
N THR A 209 11.82 5.64 -24.09
CA THR A 209 13.27 5.42 -24.10
C THR A 209 14.01 6.71 -23.69
N GLY A 210 14.95 6.59 -22.75
CA GLY A 210 15.69 7.72 -22.16
C GLY A 210 15.02 8.38 -20.95
N GLU A 211 13.70 8.26 -20.77
CA GLU A 211 12.96 8.87 -19.66
C GLU A 211 12.32 7.84 -18.69
N ARG A 212 12.50 6.55 -18.95
CA ARG A 212 11.83 5.46 -18.23
C ARG A 212 12.04 5.50 -16.73
N ASN A 213 13.29 5.67 -16.29
CA ASN A 213 13.62 5.79 -14.87
C ASN A 213 12.92 6.99 -14.21
N LEU A 214 12.92 8.13 -14.88
CA LEU A 214 12.26 9.34 -14.38
C LEU A 214 10.75 9.14 -14.28
N PHE A 215 10.14 8.54 -15.30
CA PHE A 215 8.71 8.21 -15.29
C PHE A 215 8.34 7.28 -14.14
N VAL A 216 9.07 6.18 -13.96
CA VAL A 216 8.85 5.22 -12.86
C VAL A 216 9.07 5.88 -11.51
N PHE A 217 10.08 6.75 -11.37
CA PHE A 217 10.33 7.50 -10.15
C PHE A 217 9.16 8.45 -9.80
N LYS A 218 8.66 9.21 -10.78
CA LYS A 218 7.50 10.11 -10.59
C LYS A 218 6.23 9.33 -10.22
N LEU A 219 5.98 8.22 -10.93
CA LEU A 219 4.84 7.35 -10.68
C LEU A 219 4.89 6.76 -9.27
N ALA A 220 6.03 6.20 -8.86
CA ALA A 220 6.22 5.62 -7.54
C ALA A 220 6.15 6.68 -6.42
N SER A 221 6.67 7.88 -6.66
CA SER A 221 6.56 9.01 -5.72
C SER A 221 5.11 9.42 -5.51
N ALA A 222 4.32 9.47 -6.58
CA ALA A 222 2.89 9.74 -6.48
C ALA A 222 2.17 8.58 -5.76
N CYS A 223 2.43 7.33 -6.12
CA CYS A 223 1.87 6.15 -5.44
C CYS A 223 2.12 6.19 -3.93
N CYS A 224 3.35 6.50 -3.50
CA CYS A 224 3.70 6.66 -2.10
C CYS A 224 2.84 7.74 -1.42
N ARG A 225 2.71 8.91 -2.02
CA ARG A 225 1.90 10.02 -1.48
C ARG A 225 0.42 9.69 -1.41
N PHE A 226 -0.11 8.89 -2.33
CA PHE A 226 -1.50 8.43 -2.36
C PHE A 226 -1.73 7.14 -1.55
N GLY A 227 -0.74 6.67 -0.77
CA GLY A 227 -0.89 5.57 0.17
C GLY A 227 -0.84 4.17 -0.44
N ILE A 228 -0.47 4.04 -1.72
CA ILE A 228 -0.19 2.73 -2.33
C ILE A 228 1.10 2.19 -1.72
N SER A 229 1.12 0.94 -1.28
CA SER A 229 2.33 0.35 -0.72
C SER A 229 3.41 0.16 -1.80
N GLN A 230 4.70 0.13 -1.39
CA GLN A 230 5.81 -0.07 -2.33
C GLN A 230 5.64 -1.33 -3.17
N ILE A 231 5.16 -2.41 -2.56
CA ILE A 231 4.97 -3.71 -3.22
C ILE A 231 3.81 -3.67 -4.20
N GLU A 232 2.68 -3.07 -3.82
CA GLU A 232 1.56 -2.85 -4.74
C GLU A 232 2.00 -2.00 -5.93
N CYS A 233 2.73 -0.91 -5.69
CA CYS A 233 3.30 -0.09 -6.75
C CYS A 233 4.24 -0.91 -7.67
N GLN A 234 5.11 -1.78 -7.11
CA GLN A 234 5.97 -2.66 -7.90
C GLN A 234 5.15 -3.60 -8.79
N ASN A 235 4.13 -4.24 -8.22
CA ASN A 235 3.26 -5.16 -8.95
C ASN A 235 2.50 -4.44 -10.08
N GLU A 236 1.94 -3.26 -9.78
CA GLU A 236 1.20 -2.48 -10.77
C GLU A 236 2.09 -1.91 -11.87
N VAL A 237 3.30 -1.46 -11.57
CA VAL A 237 4.28 -1.01 -12.57
C VAL A 237 4.67 -2.14 -13.49
N VAL A 238 4.95 -3.34 -12.95
CA VAL A 238 5.26 -4.52 -13.77
C VAL A 238 4.09 -4.89 -14.67
N PHE A 239 2.88 -4.86 -14.14
CA PHE A 239 1.67 -5.26 -14.88
C PHE A 239 1.22 -4.24 -15.93
N SER A 240 1.21 -2.95 -15.56
CA SER A 240 0.56 -1.90 -16.36
C SER A 240 1.53 -1.08 -17.21
N VAL A 241 2.81 -0.99 -16.83
CA VAL A 241 3.80 -0.11 -17.45
C VAL A 241 4.86 -0.87 -18.22
N LEU A 242 5.38 -1.98 -17.66
CA LEU A 242 6.44 -2.77 -18.28
C LEU A 242 5.86 -3.80 -19.26
N ARG A 243 5.54 -3.35 -20.48
CA ARG A 243 4.99 -4.23 -21.53
C ARG A 243 6.05 -5.12 -22.19
N ASP A 244 7.27 -4.61 -22.29
CA ASP A 244 8.45 -5.33 -22.81
C ASP A 244 9.63 -5.13 -21.87
N PRO A 245 10.01 -6.16 -21.07
CA PRO A 245 11.11 -6.07 -20.12
C PRO A 245 12.50 -6.13 -20.77
N SER A 246 12.61 -6.27 -22.09
CA SER A 246 13.91 -6.38 -22.77
C SER A 246 14.75 -5.10 -22.67
N ASP A 247 14.10 -3.95 -22.65
CA ASP A 247 14.74 -2.62 -22.69
C ASP A 247 14.82 -1.89 -21.35
N PHE A 248 13.99 -2.30 -20.35
CA PHE A 248 13.99 -1.74 -19.00
C PHE A 248 13.65 -2.88 -18.03
N SER A 249 14.65 -3.31 -17.27
CA SER A 249 14.51 -4.51 -16.46
C SER A 249 13.62 -4.29 -15.24
N ILE A 250 12.94 -5.36 -14.80
CA ILE A 250 12.15 -5.36 -13.56
C ILE A 250 13.02 -4.91 -12.37
N SER A 251 14.27 -5.35 -12.30
CA SER A 251 15.21 -4.96 -11.25
C SER A 251 15.54 -3.47 -11.25
N GLU A 252 15.56 -2.85 -12.42
CA GLU A 252 15.78 -1.42 -12.56
C GLU A 252 14.54 -0.65 -12.08
N ALA A 253 13.35 -1.11 -12.45
CA ALA A 253 12.09 -0.56 -11.94
C ALA A 253 12.01 -0.68 -10.41
N GLU A 254 12.31 -1.85 -9.85
CA GLU A 254 12.28 -2.08 -8.39
C GLU A 254 13.25 -1.15 -7.64
N ARG A 255 14.47 -0.96 -8.15
CA ARG A 255 15.45 -0.04 -7.56
C ARG A 255 14.95 1.40 -7.58
N THR A 256 14.36 1.81 -8.70
CA THR A 256 13.80 3.15 -8.88
C THR A 256 12.61 3.38 -7.94
N ILE A 257 11.69 2.42 -7.85
CA ILE A 257 10.53 2.47 -6.95
C ILE A 257 11.01 2.54 -5.49
N LYS A 258 11.96 1.69 -5.09
CA LYS A 258 12.53 1.72 -3.74
C LYS A 258 13.15 3.07 -3.41
N SER A 259 13.85 3.68 -4.36
CA SER A 259 14.44 5.02 -4.21
C SER A 259 13.36 6.09 -4.03
N ALA A 260 12.30 6.05 -4.84
CA ALA A 260 11.18 6.98 -4.76
C ALA A 260 10.44 6.89 -3.41
N TYR A 261 10.16 5.67 -2.93
CA TYR A 261 9.52 5.47 -1.62
C TYR A 261 10.40 5.93 -0.46
N ARG A 262 11.72 5.71 -0.54
CA ARG A 262 12.66 6.21 0.47
C ARG A 262 12.67 7.73 0.51
N ALA A 263 12.70 8.39 -0.65
CA ALA A 263 12.69 9.84 -0.75
C ALA A 263 11.38 10.48 -0.27
N ASN A 264 10.25 9.76 -0.42
CA ASN A 264 8.91 10.25 -0.06
C ASN A 264 8.32 9.59 1.20
N SER A 265 9.12 8.91 2.01
CA SER A 265 8.62 8.14 3.17
C SER A 265 7.85 8.99 4.18
N ALA A 266 8.25 10.25 4.39
CA ALA A 266 7.57 11.21 5.27
C ALA A 266 6.19 11.67 4.74
N HIS A 267 5.94 11.45 3.45
CA HIS A 267 4.71 11.88 2.77
C HIS A 267 3.80 10.71 2.39
N PHE A 268 4.02 9.53 2.98
CA PHE A 268 3.17 8.37 2.71
C PHE A 268 1.72 8.64 3.08
N ASN A 269 0.78 8.40 2.14
CA ASN A 269 -0.67 8.56 2.32
C ASN A 269 -1.12 9.99 2.71
N THR A 270 -0.43 11.02 2.22
CA THR A 270 -0.79 12.43 2.48
C THR A 270 -1.62 13.08 1.36
N ALA A 271 -1.66 12.47 0.18
CA ALA A 271 -2.38 12.98 -0.97
C ALA A 271 -3.72 12.25 -1.19
N VAL A 272 -4.72 12.98 -1.66
CA VAL A 272 -6.01 12.45 -2.10
C VAL A 272 -6.39 13.13 -3.42
N PHE A 273 -7.07 12.41 -4.31
CA PHE A 273 -7.70 13.05 -5.45
C PHE A 273 -8.92 13.84 -4.97
N GLU A 274 -9.05 15.09 -5.39
CA GLU A 274 -10.30 15.82 -5.23
C GLU A 274 -11.39 15.05 -5.97
N GLN A 275 -12.52 14.82 -5.30
CA GLN A 275 -13.68 14.22 -5.96
C GLN A 275 -14.13 15.19 -7.07
N GLU A 276 -14.03 14.75 -8.32
CA GLU A 276 -14.82 15.37 -9.37
C GLU A 276 -16.29 15.21 -8.94
N THR A 277 -16.88 16.30 -8.48
CA THR A 277 -18.32 16.42 -8.45
C THR A 277 -18.77 16.16 -9.89
N LEU A 278 -19.45 15.03 -10.10
CA LEU A 278 -20.11 14.74 -11.36
C LEU A 278 -21.10 15.88 -11.66
N VAL A 279 -20.63 16.88 -12.38
CA VAL A 279 -21.51 17.81 -13.06
C VAL A 279 -22.14 16.98 -14.19
N THR A 280 -23.20 16.30 -13.88
CA THR A 280 -24.13 15.79 -14.89
C THR A 280 -24.51 17.00 -15.74
N LYS A 281 -24.11 17.02 -17.01
CA LYS A 281 -24.73 17.85 -18.03
C LYS A 281 -26.18 17.42 -18.19
N GLY A 282 -27.01 17.87 -17.32
CA GLY A 282 -28.45 17.78 -17.36
C GLY A 282 -28.97 19.20 -17.26
N THR A 283 -29.54 19.70 -18.38
CA THR A 283 -30.47 20.83 -18.48
C THR A 283 -30.57 21.71 -17.24
N THR A 284 -30.07 22.92 -17.36
CA THR A 284 -30.34 24.06 -16.50
C THR A 284 -31.84 24.16 -16.21
N LYS A 285 -32.25 23.55 -15.11
CA LYS A 285 -33.37 24.07 -14.30
C LYS A 285 -32.67 25.00 -13.30
N GLU A 286 -32.91 26.28 -13.44
CA GLU A 286 -32.67 27.24 -12.37
C GLU A 286 -33.36 26.69 -11.12
N VAL A 287 -32.56 26.20 -10.17
CA VAL A 287 -33.03 25.96 -8.82
C VAL A 287 -32.99 27.35 -8.21
N GLU A 288 -34.16 27.98 -8.07
CA GLU A 288 -34.30 29.13 -7.20
C GLU A 288 -33.76 28.75 -5.83
N PHE A 289 -32.66 29.39 -5.48
CA PHE A 289 -32.05 29.29 -4.16
C PHE A 289 -33.01 29.99 -3.21
N ASP A 290 -33.73 29.21 -2.40
CA ASP A 290 -34.59 29.76 -1.36
C ASP A 290 -33.70 30.40 -0.30
N ALA A 291 -33.56 31.73 -0.38
CA ALA A 291 -32.80 32.56 0.55
C ALA A 291 -33.33 32.51 1.99
N ALA A 292 -34.48 31.86 2.21
CA ALA A 292 -35.11 31.73 3.51
C ALA A 292 -34.47 30.67 4.43
N ILE A 293 -33.51 29.88 3.95
CA ILE A 293 -32.83 28.82 4.73
C ILE A 293 -31.52 29.35 5.35
N TYR A 294 -31.03 30.53 4.95
CA TYR A 294 -29.87 31.16 5.56
C TYR A 294 -30.28 32.09 6.67
N ASP A 295 -30.46 31.53 7.87
CA ASP A 295 -30.46 32.34 9.09
C ASP A 295 -29.05 32.88 9.34
N GLU A 296 -28.83 34.18 9.18
CA GLU A 296 -27.55 34.85 9.43
C GLU A 296 -27.03 34.64 10.88
N ASN A 297 -27.88 34.14 11.79
CA ASN A 297 -27.53 33.82 13.16
C ASN A 297 -26.90 32.42 13.33
N ILE A 298 -26.88 31.57 12.29
CA ILE A 298 -26.30 30.21 12.32
C ILE A 298 -24.95 30.16 11.55
N ARG A 299 -24.25 31.27 11.42
CA ARG A 299 -22.84 31.23 10.92
C ARG A 299 -21.95 30.54 11.97
N PRO A 300 -21.33 29.40 11.62
CA PRO A 300 -20.27 28.89 12.49
C PRO A 300 -19.21 29.97 12.64
N LYS A 301 -18.90 30.37 13.87
CA LYS A 301 -17.98 31.48 14.17
C LYS A 301 -16.55 31.27 13.58
N ASP A 302 -16.26 30.06 13.09
CA ASP A 302 -14.93 29.66 12.66
C ASP A 302 -14.82 29.48 11.13
N ILE A 303 -15.87 29.80 10.36
CA ILE A 303 -15.82 29.68 8.88
C ILE A 303 -15.79 31.09 8.28
N ILE A 304 -14.66 31.46 7.67
CA ILE A 304 -14.47 32.68 6.90
C ILE A 304 -14.75 32.38 5.44
N PHE A 305 -15.77 32.99 4.87
CA PHE A 305 -16.07 32.87 3.45
C PHE A 305 -15.20 33.81 2.62
N GLY A 306 -14.95 33.46 1.34
CA GLY A 306 -14.16 34.31 0.43
C GLY A 306 -14.75 35.72 0.26
N SER A 307 -16.07 35.91 0.44
CA SER A 307 -16.74 37.21 0.48
C SER A 307 -16.29 38.05 1.67
N ASP A 308 -16.01 37.41 2.82
CA ASP A 308 -15.68 38.12 4.07
C ASP A 308 -14.25 38.69 4.02
N VAL A 309 -13.37 38.08 3.25
CA VAL A 309 -11.96 38.53 3.09
C VAL A 309 -11.72 39.34 1.81
N ARG A 310 -12.71 39.42 0.91
CA ARG A 310 -12.56 40.10 -0.37
C ARG A 310 -12.17 41.57 -0.23
N ASP A 311 -12.86 42.30 0.64
CA ASP A 311 -12.65 43.75 0.82
C ASP A 311 -11.32 44.01 1.52
N ASP A 312 -10.92 43.17 2.46
CA ASP A 312 -9.63 43.25 3.12
C ASP A 312 -8.49 42.88 2.14
N ALA A 313 -8.67 41.85 1.34
CA ALA A 313 -7.73 41.50 0.29
C ALA A 313 -7.57 42.62 -0.74
N LEU A 314 -8.67 43.25 -1.17
CA LEU A 314 -8.65 44.40 -2.09
C LEU A 314 -7.98 45.61 -1.45
N LYS A 315 -8.19 45.85 -0.13
CA LYS A 315 -7.55 46.93 0.58
C LYS A 315 -6.04 46.74 0.68
N ILE A 316 -5.60 45.52 1.02
CA ILE A 316 -4.18 45.15 1.02
C ILE A 316 -3.56 45.28 -0.38
N PHE A 317 -4.25 44.83 -1.40
CA PHE A 317 -3.77 44.92 -2.80
C PHE A 317 -3.60 46.36 -3.26
N ARG A 318 -4.50 47.30 -2.84
CA ARG A 318 -4.45 48.70 -3.25
C ARG A 318 -3.48 49.55 -2.42
N ASN A 319 -3.37 49.25 -1.11
CA ASN A 319 -2.66 50.12 -0.17
C ASN A 319 -1.34 49.51 0.31
N GLY A 320 -1.02 48.26 -0.08
CA GLY A 320 0.08 47.52 0.51
C GLY A 320 -0.21 47.01 1.92
N HIS A 321 0.70 46.24 2.47
CA HIS A 321 0.60 45.78 3.87
C HIS A 321 0.98 46.89 4.83
N GLU A 322 0.29 46.96 5.97
CA GLU A 322 0.75 47.76 7.13
C GLU A 322 2.14 47.32 7.56
N ALA A 323 2.92 48.22 8.10
CA ALA A 323 4.29 47.95 8.53
C ALA A 323 4.34 46.73 9.46
N ALA A 324 4.94 45.65 9.00
CA ALA A 324 5.11 44.40 9.72
C ALA A 324 6.38 44.45 10.58
N SER A 325 6.37 43.71 11.69
CA SER A 325 7.54 43.60 12.57
C SER A 325 8.61 42.66 11.95
N SER A 326 9.88 42.98 12.22
CA SER A 326 11.01 42.13 11.85
C SER A 326 10.86 40.72 12.41
N THR A 327 11.32 39.73 11.69
CA THR A 327 11.46 38.34 12.13
C THR A 327 12.67 38.16 13.05
N TYR A 328 13.51 39.18 13.23
CA TYR A 328 14.84 39.15 13.86
C TYR A 328 15.86 38.27 13.12
N MET A 329 15.56 37.81 11.90
CA MET A 329 16.46 37.14 10.98
C MET A 329 16.58 37.98 9.73
N THR A 330 17.74 38.62 9.53
CA THR A 330 17.95 39.63 8.49
C THR A 330 17.66 39.09 7.09
N GLU A 331 18.04 37.82 6.83
CA GLU A 331 17.84 37.16 5.53
C GLU A 331 16.34 36.85 5.29
N MET A 332 15.55 36.65 6.34
CA MET A 332 14.10 36.39 6.21
C MET A 332 13.30 37.70 6.08
N ASP A 333 13.79 38.79 6.62
CA ASP A 333 13.09 40.09 6.56
C ASP A 333 13.03 40.67 5.15
N GLU A 334 13.85 40.17 4.22
CA GLU A 334 13.77 40.51 2.81
C GLU A 334 12.56 39.88 2.11
N PHE A 335 12.07 38.74 2.62
CA PHE A 335 11.01 37.95 2.02
C PHE A 335 9.67 38.11 2.73
N PHE A 336 9.66 38.21 4.06
CA PHE A 336 8.43 38.45 4.82
C PHE A 336 8.73 39.08 6.19
N LYS A 337 7.71 39.69 6.77
CA LYS A 337 7.73 40.28 8.12
C LYS A 337 6.51 39.86 8.90
N TRP A 338 6.63 39.77 10.23
CA TRP A 338 5.51 39.41 11.10
C TRP A 338 4.48 40.54 11.16
N LYS A 339 3.21 40.18 10.95
CA LYS A 339 2.10 41.10 11.22
C LYS A 339 1.64 40.94 12.66
N LYS A 340 1.36 42.06 13.32
CA LYS A 340 0.91 42.05 14.70
C LYS A 340 -0.44 41.35 14.82
N GLN A 341 -0.56 40.36 15.74
CA GLN A 341 -1.75 39.54 16.00
C GLN A 341 -2.08 38.46 14.94
N GLU A 342 -1.17 38.13 14.02
CA GLU A 342 -1.32 36.99 13.13
C GLU A 342 -0.40 35.85 13.53
N ILE A 343 -0.92 34.61 13.46
CA ILE A 343 -0.11 33.39 13.51
C ILE A 343 0.22 33.01 12.07
N THR A 344 1.48 33.17 11.69
CA THR A 344 1.93 32.74 10.36
C THR A 344 2.38 31.30 10.42
N LEU A 345 1.64 30.39 9.80
CA LEU A 345 2.09 29.02 9.54
C LEU A 345 2.97 29.01 8.29
N LEU A 346 4.27 28.88 8.48
CA LEU A 346 5.20 28.59 7.41
C LEU A 346 5.05 27.13 7.01
N SER A 347 4.17 26.85 6.05
CA SER A 347 4.21 25.59 5.33
C SER A 347 5.19 25.74 4.18
N GLY A 348 6.37 25.18 4.30
CA GLY A 348 7.30 25.08 3.19
C GLY A 348 6.72 24.16 2.14
N ILE A 349 6.15 24.71 1.07
CA ILE A 349 5.97 24.00 -0.16
C ILE A 349 7.35 23.92 -0.79
N GLY A 350 8.07 22.84 -0.53
CA GLY A 350 9.31 22.54 -1.21
C GLY A 350 9.03 22.27 -2.69
N ASN A 351 9.00 23.30 -3.48
CA ASN A 351 9.18 23.20 -4.91
C ASN A 351 10.68 23.43 -5.19
N TYR A 352 11.41 22.33 -5.23
CA TYR A 352 12.70 22.25 -5.94
C TYR A 352 12.85 20.83 -6.48
#